data_c0e021a3eba660dd2bc0421a96d88f0f
#
_entry.id   c0e021a3eba660dd2bc0421a96d88f0f
#
_cell.length_a   1.000
_cell.length_b   1.000
_cell.length_c   1.000
_cell.angle_alpha   90.00
_cell.angle_beta   90.00
_cell.angle_gamma   90.00
#
_symmetry.space_group_name_H-M   'P 1'
#
loop_
_entity.id
_entity.type
_entity.pdbx_description
1 polymer ?
#
loop_
_entity_poly.entity_id
_entity_poly.type
_entity_poly.pdbx_seq_one_letter_code
_entity_poly.pdbx_strand_id
1 'polypeptide(L)'
;MQILFQRKEFIESDFINKFSLDNKNSGAIFSFIGKVRPKNQNNNVLSIDIELYEKMAHFQIKKIINKLMKKYFIDDYLVVHRYGRVKPRENIVLIVVASQHRKESFRFGEGLMDWLKVKATFWKKENFVNGSEWVNQKESDKEFIDFSL
;
A
#
# COMPACT_ATOMS: atom_id res chain seq x y z
N MET A 1 14.10 4.63 -5.04
CA MET A 1 13.53 4.02 -3.80
C MET A 1 12.87 5.10 -2.97
N GLN A 2 11.53 5.13 -2.92
CA GLN A 2 10.77 6.22 -2.29
C GLN A 2 9.56 5.72 -1.51
N ILE A 3 9.25 6.39 -0.40
CA ILE A 3 8.03 6.23 0.39
C ILE A 3 7.42 7.62 0.55
N LEU A 4 6.21 7.82 0.04
CA LEU A 4 5.52 9.09 0.01
C LEU A 4 4.18 8.99 0.73
N PHE A 5 3.87 9.99 1.56
CA PHE A 5 2.56 10.15 2.19
C PHE A 5 1.93 11.45 1.71
N GLN A 6 0.67 11.42 1.31
CA GLN A 6 -0.02 12.62 0.85
C GLN A 6 -1.52 12.60 1.15
N ARG A 7 -2.11 13.79 1.31
CA ARG A 7 -3.55 13.97 1.50
C ARG A 7 -4.32 14.04 0.19
N LYS A 8 -3.70 14.65 -0.83
CA LYS A 8 -4.32 14.83 -2.14
C LYS A 8 -4.42 13.51 -2.88
N GLU A 9 -5.44 13.38 -3.70
CA GLU A 9 -5.54 12.28 -4.65
C GLU A 9 -4.33 12.27 -5.58
N PHE A 10 -3.93 11.10 -6.02
CA PHE A 10 -2.84 10.91 -6.98
C PHE A 10 -3.35 10.16 -8.21
N ILE A 11 -2.77 10.50 -9.34
CA ILE A 11 -2.98 9.80 -10.61
C ILE A 11 -1.90 8.74 -10.69
N GLU A 12 -2.29 7.48 -10.58
CA GLU A 12 -1.37 6.33 -10.53
C GLU A 12 -0.52 6.22 -11.80
N SER A 13 -1.10 6.55 -12.96
CA SER A 13 -0.39 6.47 -14.24
C SER A 13 0.84 7.38 -14.30
N ASP A 14 0.77 8.57 -13.69
CA ASP A 14 1.90 9.51 -13.70
C ASP A 14 3.09 8.95 -12.91
N PHE A 15 2.80 8.35 -11.75
CA PHE A 15 3.82 7.70 -10.93
C PHE A 15 4.39 6.46 -11.61
N ILE A 16 3.54 5.61 -12.18
CA ILE A 16 3.96 4.36 -12.85
C ILE A 16 4.81 4.69 -14.08
N ASN A 17 4.37 5.63 -14.91
CA ASN A 17 5.10 6.04 -16.12
C ASN A 17 6.48 6.60 -15.75
N LYS A 18 6.54 7.53 -14.80
CA LYS A 18 7.81 8.08 -14.35
C LYS A 18 8.72 6.99 -13.78
N PHE A 19 8.20 6.14 -12.89
CA PHE A 19 8.96 5.05 -12.29
C PHE A 19 9.50 4.08 -13.35
N SER A 20 8.68 3.73 -14.35
CA SER A 20 9.10 2.86 -15.46
C SER A 20 10.23 3.47 -16.29
N LEU A 21 10.15 4.77 -16.59
CA LEU A 21 11.21 5.48 -17.32
C LEU A 21 12.50 5.57 -16.52
N ASP A 22 12.42 5.76 -15.20
CA ASP A 22 13.59 5.80 -14.32
C ASP A 22 14.26 4.41 -14.17
N ASN A 23 13.49 3.32 -14.41
CA ASN A 23 13.92 1.93 -14.27
C ASN A 23 13.95 1.15 -15.61
N LYS A 24 14.32 1.80 -16.69
CA LYS A 24 14.32 1.23 -18.05
C LYS A 24 15.23 0.00 -18.26
N ASN A 25 16.15 -0.26 -17.35
CA ASN A 25 17.04 -1.43 -17.40
C ASN A 25 16.51 -2.65 -16.63
N SER A 26 15.39 -2.50 -15.92
CA SER A 26 14.72 -3.60 -15.23
C SER A 26 13.94 -4.46 -16.21
N GLY A 27 13.87 -5.76 -15.97
CA GLY A 27 13.13 -6.70 -16.80
C GLY A 27 11.64 -6.80 -16.46
N ALA A 28 11.21 -6.28 -15.29
CA ALA A 28 9.83 -6.34 -14.83
C ALA A 28 9.47 -5.13 -13.97
N ILE A 29 8.27 -4.60 -14.20
CA ILE A 29 7.62 -3.59 -13.34
C ILE A 29 6.31 -4.20 -12.83
N PHE A 30 6.19 -4.32 -11.53
CA PHE A 30 4.96 -4.69 -10.83
C PHE A 30 4.31 -3.44 -10.28
N SER A 31 2.98 -3.34 -10.37
CA SER A 31 2.23 -2.28 -9.71
C SER A 31 0.98 -2.83 -9.02
N PHE A 32 0.70 -2.31 -7.84
CA PHE A 32 -0.53 -2.57 -7.09
C PHE A 32 -1.18 -1.24 -6.70
N ILE A 33 -2.49 -1.13 -6.94
CA ILE A 33 -3.29 0.03 -6.60
C ILE A 33 -4.42 -0.41 -5.66
N GLY A 34 -4.42 0.10 -4.44
CA GLY A 34 -5.51 -0.10 -3.49
C GLY A 34 -6.48 1.09 -3.52
N LYS A 35 -7.78 0.79 -3.58
CA LYS A 35 -8.86 1.79 -3.69
C LYS A 35 -9.87 1.66 -2.56
N VAL A 36 -10.60 2.75 -2.28
CA VAL A 36 -11.77 2.71 -1.40
C VAL A 36 -12.93 2.02 -2.12
N ARG A 37 -13.43 0.94 -1.54
CA ARG A 37 -14.63 0.27 -2.05
C ARG A 37 -15.87 1.12 -1.74
N PRO A 38 -16.84 1.22 -2.68
CA PRO A 38 -18.06 1.98 -2.46
C PRO A 38 -19.01 1.32 -1.44
N LYS A 39 -18.83 0.02 -1.18
CA LYS A 39 -19.62 -0.77 -0.22
C LYS A 39 -18.74 -1.60 0.67
N ASN A 40 -19.07 -1.68 1.94
CA ASN A 40 -18.53 -2.65 2.87
C ASN A 40 -19.68 -3.45 3.49
N GLN A 41 -19.66 -4.79 3.32
CA GLN A 41 -20.80 -5.66 3.57
C GLN A 41 -22.05 -5.12 2.81
N ASN A 42 -23.13 -4.77 3.45
CA ASN A 42 -24.32 -4.22 2.80
C ASN A 42 -24.47 -2.69 2.95
N ASN A 43 -23.46 -2.03 3.53
CA ASN A 43 -23.48 -0.59 3.79
C ASN A 43 -22.72 0.21 2.74
N ASN A 44 -23.31 1.32 2.30
CA ASN A 44 -22.62 2.27 1.43
C ASN A 44 -21.58 3.05 2.23
N VAL A 45 -20.34 3.02 1.78
CA VAL A 45 -19.24 3.81 2.34
C VAL A 45 -19.32 5.23 1.78
N LEU A 46 -19.37 6.22 2.65
CA LEU A 46 -19.34 7.64 2.27
C LEU A 46 -17.91 8.16 2.16
N SER A 47 -17.04 7.74 3.06
CA SER A 47 -15.61 8.06 3.06
C SER A 47 -14.87 7.13 4.02
N ILE A 48 -13.54 7.13 3.89
CA ILE A 48 -12.63 6.56 4.89
C ILE A 48 -11.74 7.68 5.41
N ASP A 49 -11.66 7.85 6.71
CA ASP A 49 -10.67 8.71 7.35
C ASP A 49 -9.47 7.83 7.74
N ILE A 50 -8.30 8.20 7.24
CA ILE A 50 -7.04 7.48 7.48
C ILE A 50 -6.15 8.35 8.35
N GLU A 51 -5.88 7.89 9.56
CA GLU A 51 -4.96 8.55 10.47
C GLU A 51 -3.58 7.91 10.37
N LEU A 52 -2.55 8.76 10.37
CA LEU A 52 -1.17 8.37 10.14
C LEU A 52 -0.24 9.17 11.03
N TYR A 53 0.63 8.49 11.76
CA TYR A 53 1.81 9.10 12.33
C TYR A 53 2.99 8.92 11.37
N GLU A 54 3.25 9.92 10.55
CA GLU A 54 4.10 9.84 9.36
C GLU A 54 5.51 9.32 9.63
N LYS A 55 6.19 9.85 10.67
CA LYS A 55 7.55 9.41 11.04
C LYS A 55 7.60 7.93 11.41
N MET A 56 6.63 7.48 12.20
CA MET A 56 6.55 6.08 12.63
C MET A 56 6.21 5.15 11.45
N ALA A 57 5.26 5.54 10.63
CA ALA A 57 4.87 4.78 9.46
C ALA A 57 6.04 4.63 8.47
N HIS A 58 6.76 5.72 8.19
CA HIS A 58 7.95 5.70 7.35
C HIS A 58 9.02 4.75 7.90
N PHE A 59 9.31 4.82 9.19
CA PHE A 59 10.28 3.95 9.85
C PHE A 59 9.87 2.47 9.73
N GLN A 60 8.61 2.15 10.01
CA GLN A 60 8.11 0.79 9.97
C GLN A 60 8.07 0.21 8.55
N ILE A 61 7.62 1.00 7.56
CA ILE A 61 7.63 0.59 6.16
C ILE A 61 9.06 0.34 5.70
N LYS A 62 9.99 1.21 6.03
CA LYS A 62 11.40 1.03 5.68
C LYS A 62 12.01 -0.23 6.32
N LYS A 63 11.61 -0.55 7.56
CA LYS A 63 12.06 -1.76 8.25
C LYS A 63 11.61 -3.03 7.53
N ILE A 64 10.34 -3.12 7.11
CA ILE A 64 9.85 -4.28 6.35
C ILE A 64 10.45 -4.35 4.95
N ILE A 65 10.58 -3.23 4.26
CA ILE A 65 11.24 -3.17 2.96
C ILE A 65 12.66 -3.73 3.04
N ASN A 66 13.44 -3.33 4.04
CA ASN A 66 14.79 -3.83 4.23
C ASN A 66 14.83 -5.36 4.48
N LYS A 67 13.83 -5.92 5.18
CA LYS A 67 13.70 -7.37 5.33
C LYS A 67 13.37 -8.07 4.01
N LEU A 68 12.42 -7.52 3.26
CA LEU A 68 12.03 -8.07 1.96
C LEU A 68 13.18 -8.00 0.94
N MET A 69 13.98 -6.93 0.95
CA MET A 69 15.17 -6.78 0.09
C MET A 69 16.29 -7.78 0.38
N LYS A 70 16.35 -8.34 1.60
CA LYS A 70 17.27 -9.45 1.91
C LYS A 70 16.83 -10.76 1.26
N LYS A 71 15.53 -10.91 0.97
CA LYS A 71 14.93 -12.13 0.43
C LYS A 71 14.69 -12.06 -1.07
N TYR A 72 14.35 -10.89 -1.58
CA TYR A 72 14.00 -10.66 -2.98
C TYR A 72 14.87 -9.56 -3.57
N PHE A 73 15.52 -9.86 -4.69
CA PHE A 73 16.39 -8.91 -5.40
C PHE A 73 15.52 -8.00 -6.27
N ILE A 74 15.36 -6.76 -5.84
CA ILE A 74 14.66 -5.72 -6.58
C ILE A 74 15.62 -4.58 -6.92
N ASP A 75 15.35 -3.91 -8.04
CA ASP A 75 16.16 -2.77 -8.50
C ASP A 75 15.68 -1.47 -7.83
N ASP A 76 14.37 -1.29 -7.73
CA ASP A 76 13.75 -0.08 -7.17
C ASP A 76 12.34 -0.33 -6.64
N TYR A 77 11.86 0.58 -5.78
CA TYR A 77 10.48 0.60 -5.30
C TYR A 77 9.95 2.01 -5.11
N LEU A 78 8.65 2.15 -5.25
CA LEU A 78 7.87 3.33 -4.89
C LEU A 78 6.66 2.90 -4.06
N VAL A 79 6.45 3.55 -2.94
CA VAL A 79 5.22 3.44 -2.12
C VAL A 79 4.61 4.81 -1.99
N VAL A 80 3.35 4.97 -2.41
CA VAL A 80 2.55 6.18 -2.18
C VAL A 80 1.36 5.78 -1.34
N HIS A 81 1.15 6.41 -0.20
CA HIS A 81 -0.01 6.15 0.65
C HIS A 81 -0.72 7.44 1.02
N ARG A 82 -2.05 7.45 0.87
CA ARG A 82 -2.88 8.58 1.26
C ARG A 82 -3.22 8.51 2.75
N TYR A 83 -3.42 9.69 3.32
CA TYR A 83 -3.99 9.87 4.65
C TYR A 83 -5.01 11.03 4.66
N GLY A 84 -5.75 11.19 5.76
CA GLY A 84 -6.90 12.06 5.81
C GLY A 84 -8.12 11.42 5.18
N ARG A 85 -9.05 12.23 4.70
CA ARG A 85 -10.31 11.75 4.12
C ARG A 85 -10.15 11.30 2.68
N VAL A 86 -10.60 10.09 2.39
CA VAL A 86 -10.57 9.46 1.07
C VAL A 86 -11.99 9.01 0.71
N LYS A 87 -12.45 9.36 -0.48
CA LYS A 87 -13.79 9.02 -0.96
C LYS A 87 -13.83 7.64 -1.64
N PRO A 88 -15.02 7.03 -1.78
CA PRO A 88 -15.19 5.81 -2.55
C PRO A 88 -14.63 5.95 -3.97
N ARG A 89 -13.99 4.88 -4.45
CA ARG A 89 -13.33 4.77 -5.77
C ARG A 89 -12.00 5.52 -5.91
N GLU A 90 -11.65 6.40 -4.95
CA GLU A 90 -10.32 7.03 -4.94
C GLU A 90 -9.22 6.05 -4.54
N ASN A 91 -8.00 6.34 -5.00
CA ASN A 91 -6.82 5.57 -4.67
C ASN A 91 -6.39 5.82 -3.21
N ILE A 92 -6.00 4.77 -2.50
CA ILE A 92 -5.44 4.84 -1.14
C ILE A 92 -3.93 4.63 -1.18
N VAL A 93 -3.48 3.60 -1.89
CA VAL A 93 -2.11 3.15 -1.90
C VAL A 93 -1.70 2.75 -3.32
N LEU A 94 -0.47 3.09 -3.66
CA LEU A 94 0.22 2.62 -4.84
C LEU A 94 1.55 2.00 -4.40
N ILE A 95 1.83 0.79 -4.86
CA ILE A 95 3.13 0.13 -4.75
C ILE A 95 3.62 -0.14 -6.16
N VAL A 96 4.83 0.30 -6.48
CA VAL A 96 5.49 -0.03 -7.73
C VAL A 96 6.86 -0.63 -7.40
N VAL A 97 7.22 -1.72 -8.06
CA VAL A 97 8.46 -2.45 -7.84
C VAL A 97 9.11 -2.79 -9.16
N ALA A 98 10.39 -2.48 -9.30
CA ALA A 98 11.22 -2.85 -10.43
C ALA A 98 12.18 -3.98 -10.06
N SER A 99 12.34 -4.97 -10.92
CA SER A 99 13.28 -6.08 -10.73
C SER A 99 13.74 -6.66 -12.06
N GLN A 100 14.82 -7.44 -12.05
CA GLN A 100 15.29 -8.15 -13.25
C GLN A 100 14.30 -9.22 -13.72
N HIS A 101 13.63 -9.90 -12.78
CA HIS A 101 12.69 -10.98 -13.09
C HIS A 101 11.36 -10.78 -12.37
N ARG A 102 10.25 -11.09 -13.04
CA ARG A 102 8.88 -10.91 -12.52
C ARG A 102 8.63 -11.54 -11.16
N LYS A 103 9.24 -12.68 -10.86
CA LYS A 103 9.04 -13.40 -9.61
C LYS A 103 9.40 -12.55 -8.39
N GLU A 104 10.50 -11.82 -8.47
CA GLU A 104 10.99 -10.98 -7.39
C GLU A 104 10.05 -9.81 -7.11
N SER A 105 9.61 -9.10 -8.17
CA SER A 105 8.70 -7.96 -8.03
C SER A 105 7.32 -8.37 -7.52
N PHE A 106 6.77 -9.50 -7.97
CA PHE A 106 5.51 -10.03 -7.45
C PHE A 106 5.59 -10.38 -5.97
N ARG A 107 6.61 -11.16 -5.57
CA ARG A 107 6.77 -11.60 -4.18
C ARG A 107 7.06 -10.45 -3.23
N PHE A 108 7.87 -9.51 -3.66
CA PHE A 108 8.16 -8.30 -2.88
C PHE A 108 6.89 -7.45 -2.71
N GLY A 109 6.15 -7.19 -3.78
CA GLY A 109 4.92 -6.38 -3.76
C GLY A 109 3.82 -7.02 -2.90
N GLU A 110 3.61 -8.32 -3.03
CA GLU A 110 2.68 -9.10 -2.22
C GLU A 110 3.04 -8.99 -0.73
N GLY A 111 4.27 -9.34 -0.36
CA GLY A 111 4.72 -9.30 1.04
C GLY A 111 4.67 -7.90 1.65
N LEU A 112 4.99 -6.87 0.88
CA LEU A 112 4.86 -5.48 1.34
C LEU A 112 3.39 -5.09 1.54
N MET A 113 2.49 -5.47 0.64
CA MET A 113 1.07 -5.16 0.75
C MET A 113 0.42 -5.86 1.93
N ASP A 114 0.71 -7.14 2.15
CA ASP A 114 0.21 -7.91 3.29
C ASP A 114 0.64 -7.26 4.60
N TRP A 115 1.90 -6.85 4.69
CA TRP A 115 2.39 -6.17 5.87
C TRP A 115 1.71 -4.82 6.09
N LEU A 116 1.56 -4.00 5.03
CA LEU A 116 0.87 -2.70 5.10
C LEU A 116 -0.57 -2.85 5.59
N LYS A 117 -1.23 -3.94 5.21
CA LYS A 117 -2.61 -4.21 5.58
C LYS A 117 -2.78 -4.60 7.05
N VAL A 118 -1.80 -5.28 7.62
CA VAL A 118 -1.91 -5.91 8.95
C VAL A 118 -1.07 -5.21 10.02
N LYS A 119 0.10 -4.72 9.69
CA LYS A 119 1.09 -4.24 10.67
C LYS A 119 1.38 -2.75 10.60
N ALA A 120 0.99 -2.09 9.51
CA ALA A 120 1.23 -0.66 9.38
C ALA A 120 0.36 0.13 10.37
N THR A 121 0.93 1.19 10.92
CA THR A 121 0.26 2.12 11.85
C THR A 121 -0.66 3.09 11.09
N PHE A 122 -1.57 2.53 10.32
CA PHE A 122 -2.66 3.26 9.67
C PHE A 122 -3.96 2.89 10.35
N TRP A 123 -4.59 3.84 11.03
CA TRP A 123 -5.94 3.66 11.54
C TRP A 123 -6.94 4.15 10.50
N LYS A 124 -7.88 3.28 10.14
CA LYS A 124 -8.91 3.55 9.15
C LYS A 124 -10.27 3.55 9.80
N LYS A 125 -11.02 4.64 9.61
CA LYS A 125 -12.39 4.78 10.07
C LYS A 125 -13.30 4.92 8.86
N GLU A 126 -14.20 3.96 8.66
CA GLU A 126 -15.22 4.03 7.63
C GLU A 126 -16.41 4.85 8.10
N ASN A 127 -16.87 5.76 7.27
CA ASN A 127 -18.03 6.59 7.51
C ASN A 127 -19.19 6.12 6.62
N PHE A 128 -20.35 5.90 7.24
CA PHE A 128 -21.59 5.47 6.61
C PHE A 128 -22.69 6.51 6.87
N VAL A 129 -23.84 6.38 6.21
CA VAL A 129 -25.01 7.26 6.45
C VAL A 129 -25.46 7.23 7.92
N ASN A 130 -25.39 6.06 8.55
CA ASN A 130 -25.91 5.83 9.92
C ASN A 130 -24.81 5.80 11.00
N GLY A 131 -23.61 6.30 10.72
CA GLY A 131 -22.51 6.33 11.69
C GLY A 131 -21.15 6.06 11.10
N SER A 132 -20.19 5.73 11.96
CA SER A 132 -18.82 5.42 11.56
C SER A 132 -18.26 4.28 12.40
N GLU A 133 -17.39 3.48 11.78
CA GLU A 133 -16.74 2.34 12.43
C GLU A 133 -15.24 2.32 12.13
N TRP A 134 -14.44 1.98 13.15
CA TRP A 134 -13.03 1.69 12.93
C TRP A 134 -12.89 0.36 12.21
N VAL A 135 -12.08 0.34 11.16
CA VAL A 135 -11.81 -0.89 10.39
C VAL A 135 -10.90 -1.79 11.19
N ASN A 136 -11.45 -2.91 11.66
CA ASN A 136 -10.67 -3.96 12.29
C ASN A 136 -9.91 -4.77 11.24
N GLN A 137 -8.71 -5.21 11.60
CA GLN A 137 -7.94 -6.15 10.78
C GLN A 137 -8.72 -7.47 10.69
N LYS A 138 -8.94 -7.98 9.48
CA LYS A 138 -9.57 -9.28 9.30
C LYS A 138 -8.60 -10.39 9.70
N GLU A 139 -9.11 -11.45 10.32
CA GLU A 139 -8.27 -12.61 10.67
C GLU A 139 -7.65 -13.28 9.45
N SER A 140 -8.37 -13.31 8.32
CA SER A 140 -7.84 -13.79 7.03
C SER A 140 -6.58 -13.04 6.56
N ASP A 141 -6.40 -11.81 7.01
CA ASP A 141 -5.22 -11.02 6.68
C ASP A 141 -4.01 -11.38 7.58
N LYS A 142 -4.24 -12.11 8.67
CA LYS A 142 -3.20 -12.54 9.63
C LYS A 142 -2.56 -13.87 9.23
N GLU A 143 -3.26 -14.74 8.50
CA GLU A 143 -2.80 -16.08 8.13
C GLU A 143 -1.62 -16.09 7.14
N PHE A 144 -1.43 -15.01 6.39
CA PHE A 144 -0.33 -14.88 5.42
C PHE A 144 0.96 -14.30 6.00
N ILE A 145 0.97 -13.93 7.28
CA ILE A 145 2.15 -13.32 7.91
C ILE A 145 2.87 -14.35 8.77
N ASP A 146 3.38 -15.40 8.17
CA ASP A 146 4.48 -16.15 8.78
C ASP A 146 5.80 -15.46 8.41
N PHE A 147 6.12 -14.38 9.13
CA PHE A 147 7.45 -13.77 9.13
C PHE A 147 8.37 -14.46 10.13
N SER A 148 8.33 -15.77 10.20
CA SER A 148 9.39 -16.55 10.82
C SER A 148 10.65 -16.45 9.93
N LEU A 149 11.30 -15.30 10.09
CA LEU A 149 12.63 -15.00 9.56
C LEU A 149 13.56 -14.66 10.72
#